data_402fc08656fa66f7642acee44a81a0a9
#
_entry.id   402fc08656fa66f7642acee44a81a0a9
#
_cell.length_a   1.000
_cell.length_b   1.000
_cell.length_c   1.000
_cell.angle_alpha   90.00
_cell.angle_beta   90.00
_cell.angle_gamma   90.00
#
_symmetry.space_group_name_H-M   'P 1'
#
loop_
_entity.id
_entity.type
_entity.pdbx_description
1 polymer ?
#
loop_
_entity_poly.entity_id
_entity_poly.type
_entity_poly.pdbx_seq_one_letter_code
_entity_poly.pdbx_strand_id
1 'polypeptide(L)'
;MAIKIYTKEYAGMFQSIFNSRARFLRSFGGSIQVKDGVKETDNFLQLKTISADVVIQAYNTGANVAFGTGTGSSNRFGERQEIKAVDTSVEYESALAIHEGVDSVTVNDIPDQVVAERLEAQALAWTEYENALLAKALSDNASETLTGELSNDGVTALFAAAHKKFVNNKVSRDITWVAYVNTDVYDFLVDNNLATTAKNSSANIDTQTLYAFKGFVLEETPDVYFEEGEQAIFAADNVGVVGTGISMVRTLDSEDFFGVAIQGAAKYGKYIPDNNKKAILKATLTAPAAPDAGL
;
A
#
# COMPACT_ATOMS: atom_id res chain seq x y z
N MET A 1 -37.67 -21.73 27.36
CA MET A 1 -36.23 -21.72 27.00
C MET A 1 -35.58 -20.51 27.68
N ALA A 2 -34.53 -20.75 28.47
CA ALA A 2 -33.81 -19.60 29.09
C ALA A 2 -32.95 -18.95 28.03
N ILE A 3 -33.30 -17.76 27.65
CA ILE A 3 -32.48 -16.91 26.77
C ILE A 3 -31.21 -16.53 27.58
N LYS A 4 -30.05 -17.02 27.18
CA LYS A 4 -28.79 -16.55 27.71
C LYS A 4 -28.57 -15.16 27.14
N ILE A 5 -28.68 -14.14 27.99
CA ILE A 5 -28.34 -12.77 27.65
C ILE A 5 -26.81 -12.68 27.76
N TYR A 6 -26.11 -12.49 26.67
CA TYR A 6 -24.72 -12.07 26.68
C TYR A 6 -24.62 -10.71 27.37
N THR A 7 -23.76 -10.57 28.34
CA THR A 7 -23.53 -9.27 28.97
C THR A 7 -22.77 -8.39 27.98
N LYS A 8 -23.28 -7.17 27.75
CA LYS A 8 -22.67 -6.13 26.86
C LYS A 8 -21.16 -5.92 27.09
N GLU A 9 -20.66 -6.25 28.28
CA GLU A 9 -19.25 -6.14 28.65
C GLU A 9 -18.33 -7.11 27.87
N TYR A 10 -18.83 -8.27 27.46
CA TYR A 10 -18.03 -9.27 26.75
C TYR A 10 -17.82 -8.89 25.27
N ALA A 11 -18.86 -8.42 24.62
CA ALA A 11 -18.81 -7.96 23.22
C ALA A 11 -17.95 -6.68 23.07
N GLY A 12 -18.11 -5.72 23.98
CA GLY A 12 -17.34 -4.48 23.98
C GLY A 12 -15.82 -4.70 24.20
N MET A 13 -15.43 -5.72 24.95
CA MET A 13 -14.03 -6.04 25.20
C MET A 13 -13.37 -6.71 23.99
N PHE A 14 -14.10 -7.50 23.22
CA PHE A 14 -13.56 -8.19 22.04
C PHE A 14 -13.21 -7.23 20.91
N GLN A 15 -14.02 -6.20 20.70
CA GLN A 15 -13.82 -5.20 19.63
C GLN A 15 -12.65 -4.24 19.90
N SER A 16 -12.37 -3.90 21.15
CA SER A 16 -11.32 -2.92 21.46
C SER A 16 -9.89 -3.48 21.33
N ILE A 17 -9.73 -4.81 21.35
CA ILE A 17 -8.42 -5.45 21.34
C ILE A 17 -7.89 -5.68 19.94
N PHE A 18 -8.78 -6.00 18.98
CA PHE A 18 -8.42 -6.30 17.58
C PHE A 18 -8.97 -5.24 16.63
N ASN A 19 -8.28 -4.13 16.53
CA ASN A 19 -8.63 -3.08 15.57
C ASN A 19 -7.62 -3.10 14.41
N SER A 20 -8.02 -3.65 13.27
CA SER A 20 -7.21 -3.58 12.06
C SER A 20 -7.32 -2.18 11.45
N ARG A 21 -6.19 -1.52 11.26
CA ARG A 21 -6.09 -0.19 10.67
C ARG A 21 -5.63 -0.31 9.21
N ALA A 22 -6.23 0.49 8.32
CA ALA A 22 -5.76 0.63 6.95
C ALA A 22 -4.39 1.33 6.94
N ARG A 23 -3.31 0.57 6.71
CA ARG A 23 -1.92 1.05 6.82
C ARG A 23 -1.38 1.56 5.49
N PHE A 24 -1.58 0.80 4.43
CA PHE A 24 -0.98 1.05 3.11
C PHE A 24 -1.78 2.03 2.26
N LEU A 25 -3.00 2.37 2.67
CA LEU A 25 -3.92 3.18 1.87
C LEU A 25 -3.36 4.55 1.49
N ARG A 26 -2.51 5.15 2.34
CA ARG A 26 -1.85 6.42 2.06
C ARG A 26 -0.97 6.39 0.80
N SER A 27 -0.32 5.28 0.52
CA SER A 27 0.46 5.09 -0.71
C SER A 27 -0.42 4.95 -1.96
N PHE A 28 -1.74 4.73 -1.78
CA PHE A 28 -2.73 4.61 -2.86
C PHE A 28 -3.77 5.75 -2.87
N GLY A 29 -3.38 6.94 -2.46
CA GLY A 29 -4.24 8.12 -2.50
C GLY A 29 -5.07 8.37 -1.25
N GLY A 30 -4.85 7.62 -0.18
CA GLY A 30 -5.51 7.80 1.13
C GLY A 30 -6.98 7.40 1.18
N SER A 31 -7.57 7.00 0.05
CA SER A 31 -8.98 6.56 -0.03
C SER A 31 -9.19 5.54 -1.13
N ILE A 32 -10.12 4.64 -0.91
CA ILE A 32 -10.57 3.68 -1.93
C ILE A 32 -11.60 4.38 -2.80
N GLN A 33 -11.36 4.39 -4.12
CA GLN A 33 -12.31 4.93 -5.07
C GLN A 33 -13.46 3.95 -5.29
N VAL A 34 -14.69 4.35 -4.98
CA VAL A 34 -15.87 3.53 -5.23
C VAL A 34 -16.41 3.84 -6.61
N LYS A 35 -16.57 2.82 -7.45
CA LYS A 35 -17.22 2.90 -8.76
C LYS A 35 -18.43 1.98 -8.77
N ASP A 36 -19.61 2.57 -8.63
CA ASP A 36 -20.86 1.83 -8.63
C ASP A 36 -21.22 1.28 -10.01
N GLY A 37 -21.86 0.11 -10.02
CA GLY A 37 -22.46 -0.48 -11.22
C GLY A 37 -21.51 -1.19 -12.17
N VAL A 38 -20.31 -1.53 -11.72
CA VAL A 38 -19.30 -2.23 -12.53
C VAL A 38 -19.71 -3.70 -12.73
N LYS A 39 -19.81 -4.12 -14.00
CA LYS A 39 -19.99 -5.53 -14.39
C LYS A 39 -18.67 -6.29 -14.27
N GLU A 40 -18.76 -7.62 -14.26
CA GLU A 40 -17.60 -8.50 -14.07
C GLU A 40 -16.48 -8.30 -15.11
N THR A 41 -16.83 -7.84 -16.30
CA THR A 41 -15.89 -7.59 -17.40
C THR A 41 -15.42 -6.16 -17.53
N ASP A 42 -15.88 -5.26 -16.65
CA ASP A 42 -15.53 -3.86 -16.77
C ASP A 42 -14.12 -3.58 -16.23
N ASN A 43 -13.40 -2.73 -16.94
CA ASN A 43 -12.07 -2.30 -16.53
C ASN A 43 -12.15 -1.33 -15.36
N PHE A 44 -11.23 -1.46 -14.41
CA PHE A 44 -11.07 -0.55 -13.29
C PHE A 44 -10.67 0.85 -13.74
N LEU A 45 -9.65 0.91 -14.59
CA LEU A 45 -9.12 2.14 -15.14
C LEU A 45 -8.90 2.01 -16.64
N GLN A 46 -9.26 3.07 -17.37
CA GLN A 46 -8.78 3.28 -18.72
C GLN A 46 -7.82 4.46 -18.70
N LEU A 47 -6.57 4.19 -18.97
CA LEU A 47 -5.50 5.17 -18.91
C LEU A 47 -4.98 5.44 -20.30
N LYS A 48 -4.79 6.70 -20.59
CA LYS A 48 -4.08 7.15 -21.76
C LYS A 48 -2.67 7.56 -21.33
N THR A 49 -1.70 6.72 -21.57
CA THR A 49 -0.30 6.99 -21.23
C THR A 49 0.43 7.54 -22.44
N ILE A 50 1.14 8.63 -22.22
CA ILE A 50 2.03 9.23 -23.21
C ILE A 50 3.45 8.81 -22.82
N SER A 51 4.09 8.00 -23.64
CA SER A 51 5.39 7.36 -23.33
C SER A 51 6.55 8.03 -24.06
N ALA A 52 6.52 9.34 -24.24
CA ALA A 52 7.63 10.05 -24.85
C ALA A 52 8.37 10.91 -23.81
N ASP A 53 9.64 10.59 -23.55
CA ASP A 53 10.52 11.49 -22.83
C ASP A 53 10.75 12.75 -23.62
N VAL A 54 10.74 13.91 -22.94
CA VAL A 54 11.10 15.17 -23.59
C VAL A 54 12.58 15.18 -23.86
N VAL A 55 12.96 15.16 -25.14
CA VAL A 55 14.37 15.26 -25.56
C VAL A 55 14.73 16.69 -25.86
N ILE A 56 15.70 17.24 -25.13
CA ILE A 56 16.26 18.55 -25.40
C ILE A 56 17.38 18.37 -26.42
N GLN A 57 17.23 18.98 -27.59
CA GLN A 57 18.21 18.91 -28.68
C GLN A 57 18.90 20.25 -28.87
N ALA A 58 20.10 20.21 -29.44
CA ALA A 58 20.82 21.43 -29.77
C ALA A 58 20.12 22.13 -30.95
N TYR A 59 19.86 23.43 -30.79
CA TYR A 59 19.35 24.27 -31.86
C TYR A 59 20.47 24.57 -32.87
N ASN A 60 20.28 24.23 -34.14
CA ASN A 60 21.28 24.42 -35.18
C ASN A 60 21.30 25.89 -35.66
N THR A 61 22.37 26.59 -35.37
CA THR A 61 22.60 28.00 -35.75
C THR A 61 23.38 28.17 -37.05
N GLY A 62 23.69 27.08 -37.76
CA GLY A 62 24.44 27.14 -39.01
C GLY A 62 23.80 28.07 -40.06
N ALA A 63 24.63 28.67 -40.90
CA ALA A 63 24.14 29.53 -41.96
C ALA A 63 23.28 28.71 -42.94
N ASN A 64 22.16 29.31 -43.40
CA ASN A 64 21.21 28.72 -44.36
C ASN A 64 20.48 27.47 -43.92
N VAL A 65 20.61 27.01 -42.68
CA VAL A 65 19.80 25.93 -42.16
C VAL A 65 18.37 26.44 -41.99
N ALA A 66 17.40 25.75 -42.57
CA ALA A 66 15.98 26.12 -42.67
C ALA A 66 15.67 27.39 -43.50
N PHE A 67 16.67 28.02 -44.12
CA PHE A 67 16.52 29.14 -44.99
C PHE A 67 17.19 28.85 -46.35
N GLY A 68 16.49 28.45 -47.29
CA GLY A 68 17.02 28.19 -48.63
C GLY A 68 15.96 27.61 -49.53
N THR A 69 16.17 27.67 -50.82
CA THR A 69 15.33 27.08 -51.86
C THR A 69 15.42 25.54 -51.85
N GLY A 70 15.50 25.03 -50.64
CA GLY A 70 16.00 23.77 -50.23
C GLY A 70 15.35 22.55 -50.75
N THR A 71 16.16 21.62 -50.84
CA THR A 71 15.83 20.22 -50.70
C THR A 71 15.52 19.92 -49.25
N GLY A 72 14.40 20.18 -48.91
CA GLY A 72 13.34 19.74 -48.08
C GLY A 72 13.56 19.24 -46.67
N SER A 73 14.65 18.95 -46.06
CA SER A 73 14.62 18.39 -44.70
C SER A 73 15.53 19.03 -43.65
N SER A 74 16.11 20.15 -43.94
CA SER A 74 16.87 20.88 -42.94
C SER A 74 15.97 21.71 -42.05
N ASN A 75 15.94 21.41 -40.76
CA ASN A 75 15.31 22.24 -39.75
C ASN A 75 16.30 22.58 -38.63
N ARG A 76 16.06 23.65 -37.92
CA ARG A 76 16.93 24.09 -36.81
C ARG A 76 16.68 23.37 -35.52
N PHE A 77 15.55 22.67 -35.39
CA PHE A 77 15.11 22.04 -34.15
C PHE A 77 15.55 20.57 -33.99
N GLY A 78 16.19 19.99 -35.01
CA GLY A 78 16.56 18.58 -35.01
C GLY A 78 15.40 17.64 -35.42
N GLU A 79 15.49 16.39 -35.03
CA GLU A 79 14.46 15.41 -35.37
C GLU A 79 13.20 15.62 -34.54
N ARG A 80 12.05 15.58 -35.22
CA ARG A 80 10.75 15.65 -34.56
C ARG A 80 10.38 14.28 -34.02
N GLN A 81 10.14 14.21 -32.73
CA GLN A 81 9.59 13.01 -32.09
C GLN A 81 8.06 13.01 -32.17
N GLU A 82 7.51 11.90 -32.58
CA GLU A 82 6.06 11.70 -32.55
C GLU A 82 5.63 11.28 -31.16
N ILE A 83 4.70 12.04 -30.56
CA ILE A 83 4.11 11.71 -29.27
C ILE A 83 2.90 10.81 -29.54
N LYS A 84 3.02 9.56 -29.11
CA LYS A 84 1.91 8.60 -29.21
C LYS A 84 1.31 8.37 -27.83
N ALA A 85 0.00 8.41 -27.77
CA ALA A 85 -0.75 7.98 -26.62
C ALA A 85 -1.08 6.48 -26.77
N VAL A 86 -0.80 5.72 -25.74
CA VAL A 86 -1.17 4.30 -25.66
C VAL A 86 -2.32 4.18 -24.66
N ASP A 87 -3.42 3.59 -25.10
CA ASP A 87 -4.55 3.29 -24.24
C ASP A 87 -4.23 1.98 -23.49
N THR A 88 -4.22 2.06 -22.18
CA THR A 88 -4.01 0.92 -21.28
C THR A 88 -5.26 0.73 -20.43
N SER A 89 -5.80 -0.47 -20.43
CA SER A 89 -6.89 -0.85 -19.54
C SER A 89 -6.35 -1.68 -18.38
N VAL A 90 -6.80 -1.37 -17.18
CA VAL A 90 -6.53 -2.14 -15.96
C VAL A 90 -7.82 -2.82 -15.56
N GLU A 91 -7.79 -4.13 -15.47
CA GLU A 91 -8.94 -4.93 -15.08
C GLU A 91 -9.09 -4.99 -13.56
N TYR A 92 -10.31 -5.27 -13.10
CA TYR A 92 -10.56 -5.64 -11.71
C TYR A 92 -10.02 -7.03 -11.43
N GLU A 93 -9.65 -7.27 -10.18
CA GLU A 93 -9.38 -8.62 -9.70
C GLU A 93 -10.67 -9.44 -9.58
N SER A 94 -10.54 -10.74 -9.34
CA SER A 94 -11.67 -11.63 -9.13
C SER A 94 -12.55 -11.16 -7.97
N ALA A 95 -13.85 -11.30 -8.13
CA ALA A 95 -14.80 -10.97 -7.08
C ALA A 95 -14.63 -11.91 -5.87
N LEU A 96 -14.72 -11.35 -4.69
CA LEU A 96 -14.64 -12.03 -3.41
C LEU A 96 -15.99 -11.96 -2.71
N ALA A 97 -16.30 -12.95 -1.90
CA ALA A 97 -17.54 -12.99 -1.14
C ALA A 97 -17.32 -13.53 0.27
N ILE A 98 -18.10 -13.01 1.21
CA ILE A 98 -18.31 -13.56 2.53
C ILE A 98 -19.78 -14.00 2.60
N HIS A 99 -20.02 -15.22 3.11
CA HIS A 99 -21.37 -15.72 3.30
C HIS A 99 -21.46 -16.43 4.65
N GLU A 100 -22.18 -15.84 5.58
CA GLU A 100 -22.37 -16.33 6.95
C GLU A 100 -23.85 -16.43 7.27
N GLY A 101 -24.21 -17.32 8.19
CA GLY A 101 -25.57 -17.51 8.66
C GLY A 101 -25.66 -17.46 10.18
N VAL A 102 -26.65 -16.76 10.69
CA VAL A 102 -27.00 -16.72 12.11
C VAL A 102 -28.34 -17.45 12.28
N ASP A 103 -28.29 -18.68 12.76
CA ASP A 103 -29.49 -19.49 13.01
C ASP A 103 -30.05 -19.18 14.39
N SER A 104 -31.28 -18.70 14.44
CA SER A 104 -31.95 -18.31 15.67
C SER A 104 -32.27 -19.52 16.59
N VAL A 105 -32.22 -20.75 16.07
CA VAL A 105 -32.45 -21.96 16.88
C VAL A 105 -31.17 -22.41 17.59
N THR A 106 -30.00 -22.22 16.95
CA THR A 106 -28.72 -22.69 17.47
C THR A 106 -27.96 -21.63 18.23
N VAL A 107 -28.19 -20.33 17.92
CA VAL A 107 -27.58 -19.20 18.62
C VAL A 107 -28.24 -19.05 19.99
N ASN A 108 -27.42 -19.17 21.04
CA ASN A 108 -27.86 -18.98 22.45
C ASN A 108 -27.85 -17.48 22.87
N ASP A 109 -28.11 -16.56 21.95
CA ASP A 109 -28.03 -15.13 22.16
C ASP A 109 -29.12 -14.35 21.39
N ILE A 110 -29.14 -13.02 21.54
CA ILE A 110 -30.03 -12.16 20.78
C ILE A 110 -29.51 -12.11 19.34
N PRO A 111 -30.27 -12.63 18.34
CA PRO A 111 -29.80 -12.73 16.96
C PRO A 111 -29.32 -11.40 16.37
N ASP A 112 -30.00 -10.30 16.64
CA ASP A 112 -29.66 -8.97 16.11
C ASP A 112 -28.31 -8.47 16.63
N GLN A 113 -27.95 -8.81 17.87
CA GLN A 113 -26.66 -8.46 18.45
C GLN A 113 -25.53 -9.26 17.82
N VAL A 114 -25.75 -10.55 17.60
CA VAL A 114 -24.78 -11.42 16.91
C VAL A 114 -24.57 -10.97 15.47
N VAL A 115 -25.62 -10.57 14.76
CA VAL A 115 -25.53 -10.01 13.40
C VAL A 115 -24.67 -8.74 13.40
N ALA A 116 -24.86 -7.82 14.36
CA ALA A 116 -24.06 -6.60 14.46
C ALA A 116 -22.57 -6.91 14.69
N GLU A 117 -22.26 -7.82 15.61
CA GLU A 117 -20.89 -8.25 15.89
C GLU A 117 -20.24 -8.92 14.66
N ARG A 118 -20.99 -9.73 13.91
CA ARG A 118 -20.48 -10.34 12.69
C ARG A 118 -20.20 -9.32 11.58
N LEU A 119 -21.06 -8.30 11.43
CA LEU A 119 -20.82 -7.22 10.46
C LEU A 119 -19.54 -6.45 10.77
N GLU A 120 -19.25 -6.18 12.04
CA GLU A 120 -18.01 -5.53 12.44
C GLU A 120 -16.79 -6.44 12.20
N ALA A 121 -16.91 -7.72 12.51
CA ALA A 121 -15.86 -8.70 12.20
C ALA A 121 -15.57 -8.80 10.69
N GLN A 122 -16.62 -8.76 9.87
CA GLN A 122 -16.46 -8.73 8.41
C GLN A 122 -15.75 -7.45 7.93
N ALA A 123 -16.08 -6.28 8.51
CA ALA A 123 -15.38 -5.03 8.18
C ALA A 123 -13.89 -5.09 8.51
N LEU A 124 -13.52 -5.71 9.63
CA LEU A 124 -12.12 -5.96 9.97
C LEU A 124 -11.44 -6.91 8.96
N ALA A 125 -12.10 -8.00 8.61
CA ALA A 125 -11.58 -8.98 7.65
C ALA A 125 -11.34 -8.33 6.25
N TRP A 126 -12.25 -7.46 5.80
CA TRP A 126 -12.04 -6.69 4.58
C TRP A 126 -10.83 -5.75 4.68
N THR A 127 -10.67 -5.05 5.82
CA THR A 127 -9.52 -4.17 6.05
C THR A 127 -8.19 -4.94 6.06
N GLU A 128 -8.16 -6.14 6.64
CA GLU A 128 -6.98 -7.01 6.61
C GLU A 128 -6.66 -7.49 5.19
N TYR A 129 -7.67 -7.91 4.44
CA TYR A 129 -7.50 -8.27 3.04
C TYR A 129 -6.97 -7.12 2.20
N GLU A 130 -7.52 -5.90 2.38
CA GLU A 130 -7.07 -4.69 1.69
C GLU A 130 -5.60 -4.37 2.02
N ASN A 131 -5.20 -4.48 3.28
CA ASN A 131 -3.81 -4.30 3.68
C ASN A 131 -2.88 -5.30 2.99
N ALA A 132 -3.25 -6.59 2.97
CA ALA A 132 -2.47 -7.63 2.30
C ALA A 132 -2.37 -7.38 0.78
N LEU A 133 -3.50 -7.00 0.16
CA LEU A 133 -3.56 -6.67 -1.27
C LEU A 133 -2.63 -5.50 -1.64
N LEU A 134 -2.64 -4.44 -0.83
CA LEU A 134 -1.87 -3.22 -1.07
C LEU A 134 -0.38 -3.42 -0.75
N ALA A 135 -0.06 -4.14 0.32
CA ALA A 135 1.31 -4.52 0.67
C ALA A 135 1.95 -5.33 -0.45
N LYS A 136 1.24 -6.37 -0.92
CA LYS A 136 1.69 -7.18 -2.05
C LYS A 136 1.86 -6.34 -3.32
N ALA A 137 0.95 -5.40 -3.59
CA ALA A 137 1.08 -4.51 -4.73
C ALA A 137 2.35 -3.64 -4.67
N LEU A 138 2.71 -3.14 -3.48
CA LEU A 138 3.96 -2.39 -3.29
C LEU A 138 5.19 -3.28 -3.46
N SER A 139 5.19 -4.48 -2.86
CA SER A 139 6.29 -5.43 -2.98
C SER A 139 6.54 -5.86 -4.43
N ASP A 140 5.47 -6.28 -5.14
CA ASP A 140 5.56 -6.74 -6.54
C ASP A 140 6.03 -5.63 -7.50
N ASN A 141 5.76 -4.36 -7.19
CA ASN A 141 6.13 -3.20 -8.00
C ASN A 141 7.34 -2.43 -7.47
N ALA A 142 8.06 -2.98 -6.48
CA ALA A 142 9.30 -2.38 -6.01
C ALA A 142 10.35 -2.36 -7.13
N SER A 143 10.96 -1.21 -7.36
CA SER A 143 11.96 -1.05 -8.41
C SER A 143 13.28 -1.74 -8.10
N GLU A 144 13.59 -1.93 -6.82
CA GLU A 144 14.84 -2.53 -6.34
C GLU A 144 14.64 -3.14 -4.95
N THR A 145 15.38 -4.21 -4.68
CA THR A 145 15.50 -4.79 -3.33
C THR A 145 16.81 -4.34 -2.72
N LEU A 146 16.73 -3.67 -1.58
CA LEU A 146 17.89 -3.31 -0.77
C LEU A 146 18.19 -4.46 0.18
N THR A 147 19.47 -4.76 0.36
CA THR A 147 19.93 -5.80 1.29
C THR A 147 20.81 -5.20 2.36
N GLY A 148 20.77 -5.76 3.55
CA GLY A 148 21.58 -5.32 4.67
C GLY A 148 21.59 -6.35 5.79
N GLU A 149 22.25 -6.00 6.89
CA GLU A 149 22.27 -6.76 8.11
C GLU A 149 21.45 -6.05 9.18
N LEU A 150 20.75 -6.78 10.03
CA LEU A 150 20.00 -6.23 11.16
C LEU A 150 21.00 -5.82 12.28
N SER A 151 21.67 -4.72 12.04
CA SER A 151 22.65 -4.10 12.92
C SER A 151 22.50 -2.56 12.89
N ASN A 152 23.10 -1.85 13.83
CA ASN A 152 23.07 -0.39 13.88
C ASN A 152 23.52 0.26 12.57
N ASP A 153 24.65 -0.21 12.08
CA ASP A 153 25.23 0.31 10.85
C ASP A 153 24.43 -0.15 9.62
N GLY A 154 23.94 -1.40 9.62
CA GLY A 154 23.17 -1.97 8.53
C GLY A 154 21.82 -1.29 8.34
N VAL A 155 21.05 -1.10 9.41
CA VAL A 155 19.76 -0.39 9.34
C VAL A 155 19.97 1.08 8.98
N THR A 156 20.99 1.73 9.55
CA THR A 156 21.33 3.11 9.21
C THR A 156 21.75 3.25 7.75
N ALA A 157 22.55 2.31 7.23
CA ALA A 157 22.97 2.27 5.85
C ALA A 157 21.80 1.98 4.89
N LEU A 158 20.88 1.08 5.28
CA LEU A 158 19.66 0.77 4.53
C LEU A 158 18.82 2.02 4.28
N PHE A 159 18.47 2.75 5.35
CA PHE A 159 17.70 3.98 5.23
C PHE A 159 18.45 5.09 4.45
N ALA A 160 19.78 5.16 4.59
CA ALA A 160 20.59 6.08 3.79
C ALA A 160 20.60 5.69 2.31
N ALA A 161 20.66 4.41 1.98
CA ALA A 161 20.57 3.91 0.62
C ALA A 161 19.19 4.17 0.01
N ALA A 162 18.11 3.90 0.75
CA ALA A 162 16.75 4.20 0.32
C ALA A 162 16.59 5.71 0.05
N HIS A 163 17.03 6.56 0.98
CA HIS A 163 17.00 8.00 0.81
C HIS A 163 17.78 8.46 -0.44
N LYS A 164 18.99 7.95 -0.63
CA LYS A 164 19.82 8.26 -1.81
C LYS A 164 19.12 7.86 -3.11
N LYS A 165 18.48 6.70 -3.14
CA LYS A 165 17.73 6.21 -4.32
C LYS A 165 16.53 7.11 -4.62
N PHE A 166 15.73 7.49 -3.63
CA PHE A 166 14.59 8.40 -3.80
C PHE A 166 15.03 9.74 -4.37
N VAL A 167 16.12 10.33 -3.85
CA VAL A 167 16.68 11.58 -4.37
C VAL A 167 17.18 11.44 -5.81
N ASN A 168 17.92 10.36 -6.11
CA ASN A 168 18.45 10.11 -7.46
C ASN A 168 17.32 9.82 -8.47
N ASN A 169 16.26 9.18 -8.04
CA ASN A 169 15.04 8.95 -8.84
C ASN A 169 14.16 10.19 -8.96
N LYS A 170 14.60 11.33 -8.39
CA LYS A 170 13.90 12.62 -8.42
C LYS A 170 12.48 12.56 -7.82
N VAL A 171 12.28 11.69 -6.80
CA VAL A 171 11.02 11.68 -6.06
C VAL A 171 10.87 13.00 -5.31
N SER A 172 9.72 13.68 -5.51
CA SER A 172 9.49 15.00 -4.90
C SER A 172 9.53 14.93 -3.37
N ARG A 173 10.12 15.95 -2.77
CA ARG A 173 10.14 16.15 -1.31
C ARG A 173 8.85 16.75 -0.77
N ASP A 174 7.99 17.27 -1.64
CA ASP A 174 6.67 17.77 -1.25
C ASP A 174 5.69 16.63 -0.96
N ILE A 175 6.04 15.42 -1.39
CA ILE A 175 5.30 14.19 -1.13
C ILE A 175 5.95 13.51 0.07
N THR A 176 5.14 13.05 1.02
CA THR A 176 5.64 12.34 2.19
C THR A 176 6.20 10.98 1.78
N TRP A 177 7.38 10.65 2.27
CA TRP A 177 7.99 9.35 2.11
C TRP A 177 7.70 8.49 3.34
N VAL A 178 7.31 7.26 3.14
CA VAL A 178 6.90 6.32 4.17
C VAL A 178 7.80 5.10 4.14
N ALA A 179 8.16 4.61 5.30
CA ALA A 179 8.78 3.32 5.48
C ALA A 179 7.85 2.42 6.29
N TYR A 180 7.28 1.43 5.64
CA TYR A 180 6.59 0.33 6.29
C TYR A 180 7.65 -0.64 6.77
N VAL A 181 7.76 -0.82 8.06
CA VAL A 181 8.81 -1.65 8.68
C VAL A 181 8.17 -2.70 9.56
N ASN A 182 8.77 -3.88 9.59
CA ASN A 182 8.34 -4.92 10.51
C ASN A 182 8.72 -4.58 11.95
N THR A 183 8.19 -5.32 12.89
CA THR A 183 8.40 -5.08 14.33
C THR A 183 9.87 -5.16 14.70
N ASP A 184 10.63 -6.11 14.15
CA ASP A 184 12.05 -6.27 14.46
C ASP A 184 12.87 -5.04 14.08
N VAL A 185 12.65 -4.50 12.87
CA VAL A 185 13.32 -3.28 12.39
C VAL A 185 12.87 -2.07 13.20
N TYR A 186 11.58 -1.99 13.54
CA TYR A 186 11.04 -0.89 14.33
C TYR A 186 11.64 -0.87 15.75
N ASP A 187 11.63 -2.00 16.47
CA ASP A 187 12.20 -2.14 17.80
C ASP A 187 13.70 -1.84 17.78
N PHE A 188 14.40 -2.32 16.76
CA PHE A 188 15.81 -2.05 16.58
C PHE A 188 16.10 -0.54 16.41
N LEU A 189 15.26 0.20 15.68
CA LEU A 189 15.38 1.65 15.55
C LEU A 189 15.14 2.39 16.86
N VAL A 190 14.20 1.90 17.67
CA VAL A 190 13.87 2.47 18.99
C VAL A 190 14.97 2.18 20.01
N ASP A 191 15.37 0.91 20.15
CA ASP A 191 16.32 0.46 21.16
C ASP A 191 17.72 1.04 20.98
N ASN A 192 18.14 1.22 19.75
CA ASN A 192 19.46 1.73 19.44
C ASN A 192 19.54 3.27 19.36
N ASN A 193 18.53 3.99 19.85
CA ASN A 193 18.50 5.46 19.84
C ASN A 193 18.88 6.08 18.49
N LEU A 194 18.58 5.42 17.38
CA LEU A 194 18.74 5.99 16.04
C LEU A 194 17.79 7.18 15.84
N ALA A 195 16.80 7.30 16.74
CA ALA A 195 15.97 8.47 16.87
C ALA A 195 16.77 9.64 17.44
N THR A 196 17.03 10.63 16.62
CA THR A 196 17.63 11.88 17.11
C THR A 196 16.66 12.59 18.04
N THR A 197 17.11 12.91 19.25
CA THR A 197 16.47 13.86 20.17
C THR A 197 16.58 15.28 19.59
N ALA A 198 15.94 15.57 18.47
CA ALA A 198 15.92 16.90 17.90
C ALA A 198 14.82 17.75 18.55
N LYS A 199 15.08 19.05 18.71
CA LYS A 199 14.05 20.04 19.03
C LYS A 199 12.95 19.97 17.97
N ASN A 200 11.72 19.65 18.30
CA ASN A 200 10.62 19.22 17.45
C ASN A 200 10.69 17.73 17.08
N SER A 201 11.07 16.89 18.04
CA SER A 201 11.31 15.49 17.75
C SER A 201 10.03 14.78 17.30
N SER A 202 10.17 14.05 16.21
CA SER A 202 9.23 13.04 15.77
C SER A 202 9.26 11.78 16.64
N ALA A 203 10.04 11.78 17.72
CA ALA A 203 10.10 10.75 18.72
C ALA A 203 9.35 11.16 19.98
N ASN A 204 8.49 10.30 20.48
CA ASN A 204 7.87 10.48 21.79
C ASN A 204 8.67 9.68 22.82
N ILE A 205 9.42 10.40 23.65
CA ILE A 205 10.29 9.78 24.66
C ILE A 205 9.47 9.05 25.73
N ASP A 206 8.28 9.56 26.05
CA ASP A 206 7.42 8.97 27.09
C ASP A 206 6.78 7.65 26.66
N THR A 207 6.51 7.50 25.36
CA THR A 207 5.91 6.29 24.78
C THR A 207 6.90 5.45 23.98
N GLN A 208 8.18 5.84 23.92
CA GLN A 208 9.22 5.19 23.13
C GLN A 208 8.84 4.96 21.65
N THR A 209 8.02 5.85 21.08
CA THR A 209 7.60 5.76 19.70
C THR A 209 8.44 6.65 18.79
N LEU A 210 8.91 6.09 17.70
CA LEU A 210 9.66 6.79 16.67
C LEU A 210 8.72 7.13 15.50
N TYR A 211 8.61 8.42 15.17
CA TYR A 211 7.71 8.86 14.12
C TYR A 211 8.37 8.96 12.73
N ALA A 212 9.63 9.36 12.66
CA ALA A 212 10.35 9.48 11.38
C ALA A 212 11.85 9.21 11.53
N PHE A 213 12.45 8.62 10.50
CA PHE A 213 13.88 8.39 10.41
C PHE A 213 14.40 8.69 9.02
N LYS A 214 15.49 9.44 8.91
CA LYS A 214 16.15 9.86 7.63
C LYS A 214 15.19 10.36 6.53
N GLY A 215 14.11 11.03 6.92
CA GLY A 215 13.16 11.63 5.99
C GLY A 215 11.99 10.73 5.58
N PHE A 216 11.91 9.52 6.12
CA PHE A 216 10.76 8.63 6.00
C PHE A 216 9.93 8.68 7.27
N VAL A 217 8.62 8.76 7.13
CA VAL A 217 7.67 8.51 8.21
C VAL A 217 7.62 7.00 8.43
N LEU A 218 7.79 6.57 9.67
CA LEU A 218 7.78 5.14 10.02
C LEU A 218 6.35 4.68 10.29
N GLU A 219 5.99 3.57 9.70
CA GLU A 219 4.74 2.86 9.94
C GLU A 219 5.08 1.42 10.32
N GLU A 220 4.95 1.11 11.62
CA GLU A 220 5.12 -0.25 12.11
C GLU A 220 4.01 -1.14 11.53
N THR A 221 4.41 -2.24 10.93
CA THR A 221 3.55 -3.10 10.13
C THR A 221 3.74 -4.55 10.55
N PRO A 222 2.65 -5.30 10.81
CA PRO A 222 2.72 -6.72 11.13
C PRO A 222 3.41 -7.53 10.04
N ASP A 223 4.21 -8.52 10.45
CA ASP A 223 5.01 -9.38 9.56
C ASP A 223 4.15 -10.11 8.51
N VAL A 224 2.89 -10.37 8.81
CA VAL A 224 1.95 -11.06 7.91
C VAL A 224 1.73 -10.34 6.57
N TYR A 225 2.03 -9.05 6.51
CA TYR A 225 1.87 -8.25 5.28
C TYR A 225 3.14 -8.17 4.43
N PHE A 226 4.25 -8.71 4.90
CA PHE A 226 5.49 -8.78 4.13
C PHE A 226 5.61 -10.12 3.42
N GLU A 227 6.18 -10.11 2.22
CA GLU A 227 6.58 -11.33 1.54
C GLU A 227 7.77 -11.99 2.26
N GLU A 228 8.00 -13.27 1.99
CA GLU A 228 9.07 -14.02 2.65
C GLU A 228 10.44 -13.35 2.49
N GLY A 229 11.08 -13.07 3.62
CA GLY A 229 12.38 -12.41 3.68
C GLY A 229 12.35 -10.88 3.62
N GLU A 230 11.20 -10.25 3.45
CA GLU A 230 11.06 -8.80 3.49
C GLU A 230 10.87 -8.29 4.93
N GLN A 231 11.57 -7.21 5.29
CA GLN A 231 11.42 -6.54 6.58
C GLN A 231 11.01 -5.07 6.45
N ALA A 232 11.15 -4.48 5.27
CA ALA A 232 10.73 -3.11 5.06
C ALA A 232 10.33 -2.83 3.61
N ILE A 233 9.34 -1.95 3.44
CA ILE A 233 8.92 -1.39 2.15
C ILE A 233 8.98 0.12 2.28
N PHE A 234 9.75 0.76 1.39
CA PHE A 234 9.81 2.22 1.28
C PHE A 234 8.94 2.67 0.12
N ALA A 235 8.02 3.56 0.36
CA ALA A 235 7.13 4.10 -0.67
C ALA A 235 6.91 5.61 -0.46
N ALA A 236 6.55 6.31 -1.53
CA ALA A 236 6.01 7.65 -1.41
C ALA A 236 4.49 7.59 -1.26
N ASP A 237 3.87 8.65 -0.72
CA ASP A 237 2.42 8.80 -0.75
C ASP A 237 1.93 8.91 -2.21
N ASN A 238 0.74 8.41 -2.50
CA ASN A 238 0.09 8.51 -3.81
C ASN A 238 0.88 7.87 -4.98
N VAL A 239 1.62 6.80 -4.74
CA VAL A 239 2.32 6.08 -5.82
C VAL A 239 1.38 5.29 -6.71
N GLY A 240 0.22 4.88 -6.20
CA GLY A 240 -0.77 4.10 -6.90
C GLY A 240 -2.20 4.55 -6.66
N VAL A 241 -3.12 3.82 -7.25
CA VAL A 241 -4.57 4.01 -7.09
C VAL A 241 -5.20 2.67 -6.77
N VAL A 242 -6.13 2.68 -5.84
CA VAL A 242 -6.97 1.52 -5.49
C VAL A 242 -8.43 1.91 -5.57
N GLY A 243 -9.26 0.98 -5.98
CA GLY A 243 -10.70 1.19 -6.00
C GLY A 243 -11.46 -0.11 -5.89
N THR A 244 -12.74 0.02 -5.55
CA THR A 244 -13.69 -1.09 -5.52
C THR A 244 -14.79 -0.86 -6.53
N GLY A 245 -15.10 -1.89 -7.30
CA GLY A 245 -16.20 -1.85 -8.27
C GLY A 245 -17.51 -2.36 -7.68
N ILE A 246 -17.41 -3.26 -6.71
CA ILE A 246 -18.53 -3.80 -5.97
C ILE A 246 -18.10 -3.81 -4.51
N SER A 247 -18.88 -3.18 -3.65
CA SER A 247 -18.75 -3.29 -2.19
C SER A 247 -20.16 -3.30 -1.64
N MET A 248 -20.67 -4.48 -1.37
CA MET A 248 -22.03 -4.65 -0.87
C MET A 248 -22.03 -5.61 0.31
N VAL A 249 -22.65 -5.20 1.36
CA VAL A 249 -23.02 -6.05 2.49
C VAL A 249 -24.52 -6.00 2.64
N ARG A 250 -25.16 -7.17 2.75
CA ARG A 250 -26.61 -7.26 2.96
C ARG A 250 -26.93 -8.34 3.97
N THR A 251 -27.99 -8.14 4.68
CA THR A 251 -28.64 -9.12 5.53
C THR A 251 -29.98 -9.52 4.92
N LEU A 252 -30.32 -10.80 4.94
CA LEU A 252 -31.59 -11.30 4.45
C LEU A 252 -32.05 -12.47 5.31
N ASP A 253 -33.36 -12.65 5.39
CA ASP A 253 -33.94 -13.86 6.00
C ASP A 253 -33.53 -15.06 5.14
N SER A 254 -33.04 -16.12 5.79
CA SER A 254 -32.59 -17.30 5.08
C SER A 254 -33.79 -18.20 4.75
N GLU A 255 -33.79 -18.80 3.54
CA GLU A 255 -34.74 -19.84 3.15
C GLU A 255 -34.32 -21.24 3.64
N ASP A 256 -33.01 -21.42 3.94
CA ASP A 256 -32.42 -22.72 4.27
C ASP A 256 -32.42 -23.04 5.77
N PHE A 257 -32.51 -22.01 6.63
CA PHE A 257 -32.55 -22.14 8.09
C PHE A 257 -33.36 -20.99 8.73
N PHE A 258 -33.79 -21.17 9.97
CA PHE A 258 -34.56 -20.17 10.67
C PHE A 258 -33.62 -19.06 11.26
N GLY A 259 -33.35 -18.04 10.46
CA GLY A 259 -32.42 -16.98 10.87
C GLY A 259 -32.06 -16.05 9.74
N VAL A 260 -30.95 -15.32 9.94
CA VAL A 260 -30.45 -14.28 9.04
C VAL A 260 -29.17 -14.72 8.35
N ALA A 261 -29.14 -14.62 7.03
CA ALA A 261 -27.92 -14.75 6.25
C ALA A 261 -27.26 -13.36 6.03
N ILE A 262 -25.95 -13.29 6.25
CA ILE A 262 -25.12 -12.12 6.03
C ILE A 262 -24.26 -12.39 4.80
N GLN A 263 -24.40 -11.58 3.78
CA GLN A 263 -23.66 -11.70 2.53
C GLN A 263 -22.87 -10.44 2.27
N GLY A 264 -21.56 -10.60 2.12
CA GLY A 264 -20.65 -9.54 1.69
C GLY A 264 -20.04 -9.89 0.33
N ALA A 265 -19.92 -8.93 -0.56
CA ALA A 265 -19.20 -9.08 -1.81
C ALA A 265 -18.36 -7.85 -2.10
N ALA A 266 -17.13 -8.06 -2.56
CA ALA A 266 -16.22 -6.99 -2.95
C ALA A 266 -15.42 -7.38 -4.18
N LYS A 267 -15.09 -6.39 -5.01
CA LYS A 267 -14.24 -6.53 -6.18
C LYS A 267 -13.29 -5.35 -6.22
N TYR A 268 -12.00 -5.64 -6.15
CA TYR A 268 -10.94 -4.63 -6.04
C TYR A 268 -10.19 -4.46 -7.36
N GLY A 269 -9.77 -3.23 -7.63
CA GLY A 269 -8.81 -2.91 -8.68
C GLY A 269 -7.68 -2.09 -8.10
N LYS A 270 -6.44 -2.37 -8.53
CA LYS A 270 -5.25 -1.63 -8.12
C LYS A 270 -4.37 -1.33 -9.31
N TYR A 271 -3.70 -0.20 -9.28
CA TYR A 271 -2.77 0.18 -10.34
C TYR A 271 -1.65 1.07 -9.82
N ILE A 272 -0.44 0.78 -10.21
CA ILE A 272 0.75 1.60 -9.95
C ILE A 272 1.38 1.94 -11.31
N PRO A 273 1.43 3.23 -11.70
CA PRO A 273 2.09 3.65 -12.94
C PRO A 273 3.58 3.27 -12.96
N ASP A 274 4.11 2.87 -14.11
CA ASP A 274 5.50 2.42 -14.23
C ASP A 274 6.52 3.46 -13.76
N ASN A 275 6.27 4.74 -14.01
CA ASN A 275 7.13 5.82 -13.53
C ASN A 275 7.15 5.93 -12.01
N ASN A 276 6.05 5.59 -11.33
CA ASN A 276 5.92 5.66 -9.89
C ASN A 276 6.62 4.48 -9.19
N LYS A 277 6.87 3.36 -9.90
CA LYS A 277 7.61 2.22 -9.36
C LYS A 277 9.00 2.62 -8.85
N LYS A 278 9.61 3.67 -9.43
CA LYS A 278 10.90 4.24 -8.99
C LYS A 278 10.85 4.83 -7.58
N ALA A 279 9.65 5.11 -7.08
CA ALA A 279 9.41 5.60 -5.71
C ALA A 279 8.99 4.47 -4.75
N ILE A 280 9.24 3.22 -5.12
CA ILE A 280 8.97 2.04 -4.30
C ILE A 280 10.24 1.21 -4.24
N LEU A 281 10.70 0.90 -3.02
CA LEU A 281 11.82 0.00 -2.76
C LEU A 281 11.41 -1.01 -1.70
N LYS A 282 11.99 -2.19 -1.73
CA LYS A 282 11.84 -3.17 -0.66
C LYS A 282 13.18 -3.54 -0.05
N ALA A 283 13.17 -4.09 1.13
CA ALA A 283 14.38 -4.39 1.86
C ALA A 283 14.33 -5.77 2.53
N THR A 284 15.46 -6.44 2.45
CA THR A 284 15.72 -7.71 3.14
C THR A 284 16.92 -7.50 4.06
N LEU A 285 16.73 -7.75 5.36
CA LEU A 285 17.78 -7.70 6.35
C LEU A 285 18.05 -9.12 6.87
N THR A 286 19.30 -9.50 6.95
CA THR A 286 19.72 -10.77 7.52
C THR A 286 20.12 -10.56 8.99
N ALA A 287 19.82 -11.54 9.85
CA ALA A 287 20.33 -11.53 11.20
C ALA A 287 21.86 -11.45 11.19
N PRO A 288 22.49 -10.72 12.13
CA PRO A 288 23.94 -10.69 12.24
C PRO A 288 24.49 -12.11 12.43
N ALA A 289 25.61 -12.41 11.74
CA ALA A 289 26.28 -13.68 11.92
C ALA A 289 26.62 -13.85 13.40
N ALA A 290 26.25 -14.98 14.01
CA ALA A 290 26.64 -15.28 15.36
C ALA A 290 28.16 -15.12 15.48
N PRO A 291 28.68 -14.43 16.52
CA PRO A 291 30.11 -14.35 16.72
C PRO A 291 30.67 -15.77 16.78
N ASP A 292 31.67 -16.04 15.96
CA ASP A 292 32.38 -17.30 15.99
C ASP A 292 32.73 -17.60 17.45
N ALA A 293 32.14 -18.66 17.98
CA ALA A 293 32.55 -19.19 19.28
C ALA A 293 33.96 -19.74 19.08
N GLY A 294 34.94 -18.84 19.21
CA GLY A 294 36.37 -19.21 19.16
C GLY A 294 36.65 -20.27 20.16
N LEU A 295 37.07 -21.43 19.70
CA LEU A 295 37.65 -22.52 20.45
C LEU A 295 38.95 -22.08 21.12
#